data_516b22d207005cc1535a1cc3f679a705
#
_entry.id   516b22d207005cc1535a1cc3f679a705
#
_cell.length_a   1.000
_cell.length_b   1.000
_cell.length_c   1.000
_cell.angle_alpha   90.00
_cell.angle_beta   90.00
_cell.angle_gamma   90.00
#
_symmetry.space_group_name_H-M   'P 1'
#
loop_
_entity.id
_entity.type
_entity.pdbx_description
1 polymer ?
#
loop_
_entity_poly.entity_id
_entity_poly.type
_entity_poly.pdbx_seq_one_letter_code
_entity_poly.pdbx_strand_id
1 'polypeptide(L)'
;PPGKPSFSNSLLSGGEKALTAMALLLAIFQFRPSPFCILDEVDAPFDEANIGRFVEVLREFLSSTKFVVVTHSKKTMTAATTLYGVTMQESGVSKRVSVRFEDVSEDGEISMDAVRRAESEERAA
;
A
#
# COMPACT_ATOMS: atom_id res chain seq x y z
N PRO A 1 -20.33 -6.47 9.81
CA PRO A 1 -19.83 -7.86 9.86
C PRO A 1 -20.97 -8.84 10.13
N PRO A 2 -20.97 -10.05 9.50
CA PRO A 2 -22.03 -11.03 9.72
C PRO A 2 -22.15 -11.39 11.21
N GLY A 3 -23.39 -11.39 11.74
CA GLY A 3 -23.68 -11.79 13.13
C GLY A 3 -23.44 -10.73 14.20
N LYS A 4 -22.97 -9.53 13.85
CA LYS A 4 -22.83 -8.42 14.81
C LYS A 4 -23.85 -7.32 14.50
N PRO A 5 -24.70 -6.89 15.46
CA PRO A 5 -25.49 -5.70 15.29
C PRO A 5 -24.55 -4.48 15.31
N SER A 6 -24.47 -3.73 14.21
CA SER A 6 -23.60 -2.54 14.14
C SER A 6 -24.44 -1.26 14.13
N PHE A 7 -24.84 -0.85 15.32
CA PHE A 7 -25.49 0.43 15.55
C PHE A 7 -24.48 1.59 15.69
N SER A 8 -23.18 1.29 15.84
CA SER A 8 -22.11 2.26 16.02
C SER A 8 -20.76 1.66 15.67
N ASN A 9 -19.84 2.47 15.11
CA ASN A 9 -18.45 2.10 14.86
C ASN A 9 -17.67 1.71 16.13
N SER A 10 -18.17 2.08 17.31
CA SER A 10 -17.53 1.72 18.59
C SER A 10 -17.54 0.21 18.89
N LEU A 11 -18.46 -0.53 18.27
CA LEU A 11 -18.60 -1.99 18.45
C LEU A 11 -17.72 -2.82 17.51
N LEU A 12 -17.03 -2.16 16.57
CA LEU A 12 -16.15 -2.81 15.61
C LEU A 12 -14.73 -2.98 16.17
N SER A 13 -14.06 -4.06 15.78
CA SER A 13 -12.63 -4.21 16.00
C SER A 13 -11.82 -3.20 15.18
N GLY A 14 -10.53 -3.01 15.49
CA GLY A 14 -9.66 -2.10 14.75
C GLY A 14 -9.63 -2.38 13.25
N GLY A 15 -9.50 -3.65 12.85
CA GLY A 15 -9.52 -4.08 11.45
C GLY A 15 -10.89 -3.86 10.78
N GLU A 16 -11.99 -4.15 11.49
CA GLU A 16 -13.35 -3.90 11.00
C GLU A 16 -13.62 -2.40 10.79
N LYS A 17 -13.12 -1.54 11.69
CA LYS A 17 -13.20 -0.08 11.53
C LYS A 17 -12.44 0.39 10.31
N ALA A 18 -11.24 -0.11 10.09
CA ALA A 18 -10.42 0.24 8.93
C ALA A 18 -11.07 -0.21 7.61
N LEU A 19 -11.63 -1.42 7.55
CA LEU A 19 -12.39 -1.90 6.39
C LEU A 19 -13.64 -1.06 6.13
N THR A 20 -14.35 -0.65 7.18
CA THR A 20 -15.53 0.21 7.05
C THR A 20 -15.16 1.60 6.52
N ALA A 21 -14.09 2.20 7.03
CA ALA A 21 -13.58 3.47 6.55
C ALA A 21 -13.12 3.39 5.08
N MET A 22 -12.46 2.29 4.70
CA MET A 22 -12.05 2.03 3.32
C MET A 22 -13.26 1.86 2.40
N ALA A 23 -14.26 1.08 2.81
CA ALA A 23 -15.49 0.91 2.04
C ALA A 23 -16.22 2.26 1.81
N LEU A 24 -16.25 3.12 2.82
CA LEU A 24 -16.81 4.46 2.70
C LEU A 24 -16.01 5.32 1.71
N LEU A 25 -14.68 5.31 1.81
CA LEU A 25 -13.80 6.04 0.89
C LEU A 25 -14.05 5.59 -0.56
N LEU A 26 -14.08 4.28 -0.80
CA LEU A 26 -14.28 3.74 -2.13
C LEU A 26 -15.69 4.00 -2.67
N ALA A 27 -16.71 4.04 -1.81
CA ALA A 27 -18.05 4.45 -2.20
C ALA A 27 -18.08 5.93 -2.66
N ILE A 28 -17.31 6.82 -2.00
CA ILE A 28 -17.13 8.21 -2.43
C ILE A 28 -16.42 8.26 -3.79
N PHE A 29 -15.38 7.45 -4.01
CA PHE A 29 -14.69 7.34 -5.29
C PHE A 29 -15.59 6.84 -6.42
N GLN A 30 -16.50 5.91 -6.14
CA GLN A 30 -17.50 5.48 -7.14
C GLN A 30 -18.39 6.62 -7.62
N PHE A 31 -18.76 7.51 -6.72
CA PHE A 31 -19.62 8.64 -7.04
C PHE A 31 -18.86 9.82 -7.67
N ARG A 32 -17.64 10.08 -7.20
CA ARG A 32 -16.73 11.11 -7.72
C ARG A 32 -15.31 10.56 -7.79
N PRO A 33 -14.93 9.92 -8.90
CA PRO A 33 -13.59 9.37 -9.05
C PRO A 33 -12.53 10.48 -9.02
N SER A 34 -11.50 10.28 -8.21
CA SER A 34 -10.29 11.12 -8.22
C SER A 34 -9.28 10.51 -9.18
N PRO A 35 -8.51 11.32 -9.95
CA PRO A 35 -7.50 10.80 -10.84
C PRO A 35 -6.34 10.10 -10.10
N PHE A 36 -6.12 10.43 -8.84
CA PHE A 36 -5.13 9.77 -7.98
C PHE A 36 -5.58 9.74 -6.52
N CYS A 37 -5.04 8.78 -5.77
CA CYS A 37 -5.27 8.62 -4.34
C CYS A 37 -3.97 8.17 -3.66
N ILE A 38 -3.66 8.77 -2.52
CA ILE A 38 -2.52 8.39 -1.67
C ILE A 38 -3.08 7.69 -0.44
N LEU A 39 -2.61 6.47 -0.20
CA LEU A 39 -2.99 5.62 0.93
C LEU A 39 -1.74 5.38 1.78
N ASP A 40 -1.73 5.89 3.00
CA ASP A 40 -0.59 5.81 3.90
C ASP A 40 -0.89 4.82 5.02
N GLU A 41 -0.18 3.67 5.02
CA GLU A 41 -0.26 2.57 6.00
C GLU A 41 -1.70 2.11 6.33
N VAL A 42 -2.62 2.21 5.38
CA VAL A 42 -4.04 1.86 5.60
C VAL A 42 -4.27 0.37 5.80
N ASP A 43 -3.33 -0.45 5.35
CA ASP A 43 -3.32 -1.91 5.46
C ASP A 43 -2.71 -2.42 6.77
N ALA A 44 -2.07 -1.57 7.57
CA ALA A 44 -1.44 -1.95 8.83
C ALA A 44 -2.37 -2.69 9.83
N PRO A 45 -3.67 -2.34 9.97
CA PRO A 45 -4.57 -3.06 10.87
C PRO A 45 -5.18 -4.34 10.26
N PHE A 46 -4.83 -4.71 9.02
CA PHE A 46 -5.41 -5.85 8.31
C PHE A 46 -4.60 -7.12 8.55
N ASP A 47 -5.30 -8.24 8.69
CA ASP A 47 -4.72 -9.56 8.53
C ASP A 47 -4.50 -9.89 7.04
N GLU A 48 -3.79 -10.97 6.76
CA GLU A 48 -3.45 -11.36 5.38
C GLU A 48 -4.67 -11.56 4.47
N ALA A 49 -5.78 -12.06 5.01
CA ALA A 49 -7.01 -12.27 4.25
C ALA A 49 -7.65 -10.93 3.87
N ASN A 50 -7.66 -9.98 4.80
CA ASN A 50 -8.21 -8.65 4.59
C ASN A 50 -7.31 -7.80 3.68
N ILE A 51 -5.97 -7.97 3.73
CA ILE A 51 -5.06 -7.35 2.76
C ILE A 51 -5.39 -7.84 1.33
N GLY A 52 -5.64 -9.15 1.15
CA GLY A 52 -6.04 -9.67 -0.15
C GLY A 52 -7.30 -9.00 -0.70
N ARG A 53 -8.34 -8.91 0.13
CA ARG A 53 -9.60 -8.23 -0.23
C ARG A 53 -9.40 -6.74 -0.52
N PHE A 54 -8.59 -6.06 0.28
CA PHE A 54 -8.22 -4.66 0.06
C PHE A 54 -7.58 -4.44 -1.31
N VAL A 55 -6.61 -5.27 -1.68
CA VAL A 55 -5.94 -5.22 -2.98
C VAL A 55 -6.92 -5.48 -4.13
N GLU A 56 -7.81 -6.47 -4.01
CA GLU A 56 -8.84 -6.75 -5.03
C GLU A 56 -9.74 -5.55 -5.25
N VAL A 57 -10.20 -4.92 -4.18
CA VAL A 57 -11.04 -3.72 -4.28
C VAL A 57 -10.29 -2.55 -4.93
N LEU A 58 -9.01 -2.31 -4.60
CA LEU A 58 -8.21 -1.28 -5.27
C LEU A 58 -8.12 -1.53 -6.77
N ARG A 59 -7.97 -2.80 -7.18
CA ARG A 59 -7.88 -3.17 -8.61
C ARG A 59 -9.11 -2.78 -9.42
N GLU A 60 -10.29 -2.81 -8.84
CA GLU A 60 -11.53 -2.40 -9.51
C GLU A 60 -11.51 -0.91 -9.90
N PHE A 61 -10.77 -0.09 -9.16
CA PHE A 61 -10.69 1.36 -9.41
C PHE A 61 -9.49 1.78 -10.26
N LEU A 62 -8.57 0.86 -10.63
CA LEU A 62 -7.36 1.21 -11.39
C LEU A 62 -7.63 1.77 -12.79
N SER A 63 -8.81 1.52 -13.35
CA SER A 63 -9.21 2.07 -14.64
C SER A 63 -9.42 3.59 -14.62
N SER A 64 -9.75 4.15 -13.45
CA SER A 64 -10.10 5.56 -13.28
C SER A 64 -9.17 6.30 -12.31
N THR A 65 -8.47 5.58 -11.43
CA THR A 65 -7.69 6.16 -10.35
C THR A 65 -6.31 5.52 -10.26
N LYS A 66 -5.27 6.34 -10.11
CA LYS A 66 -3.92 5.87 -9.77
C LYS A 66 -3.74 5.88 -8.26
N PHE A 67 -3.30 4.77 -7.69
CA PHE A 67 -3.01 4.66 -6.26
C PHE A 67 -1.52 4.75 -6.00
N VAL A 68 -1.16 5.56 -5.01
CA VAL A 68 0.15 5.56 -4.37
C VAL A 68 -0.05 5.00 -2.97
N VAL A 69 0.51 3.85 -2.69
CA VAL A 69 0.34 3.16 -1.40
C VAL A 69 1.66 3.13 -0.66
N VAL A 70 1.68 3.71 0.53
CA VAL A 70 2.80 3.57 1.47
C VAL A 70 2.46 2.39 2.37
N THR A 71 3.32 1.39 2.40
CA THR A 71 3.05 0.14 3.13
C THR A 71 4.33 -0.58 3.54
N HIS A 72 4.24 -1.35 4.61
CA HIS A 72 5.23 -2.35 5.01
C HIS A 72 4.79 -3.78 4.67
N SER A 73 3.57 -3.96 4.15
CA SER A 73 3.04 -5.28 3.81
C SER A 73 3.58 -5.77 2.48
N LYS A 74 4.33 -6.87 2.49
CA LYS A 74 4.81 -7.54 1.28
C LYS A 74 3.66 -7.93 0.34
N LYS A 75 2.53 -8.36 0.89
CA LYS A 75 1.35 -8.74 0.11
C LYS A 75 0.74 -7.56 -0.64
N THR A 76 0.75 -6.36 -0.04
CA THR A 76 0.35 -5.13 -0.73
C THR A 76 1.37 -4.75 -1.80
N MET A 77 2.68 -4.88 -1.50
CA MET A 77 3.76 -4.59 -2.45
C MET A 77 3.68 -5.46 -3.71
N THR A 78 3.35 -6.77 -3.58
CA THR A 78 3.21 -7.69 -4.74
C THR A 78 2.11 -7.29 -5.71
N ALA A 79 1.16 -6.49 -5.28
CA ALA A 79 0.07 -6.02 -6.11
C ALA A 79 0.43 -4.77 -6.93
N ALA A 80 1.53 -4.11 -6.61
CA ALA A 80 1.97 -2.88 -7.27
C ALA A 80 2.60 -3.19 -8.63
N THR A 81 2.42 -2.29 -9.59
CA THR A 81 3.10 -2.33 -10.90
C THR A 81 4.48 -1.69 -10.84
N THR A 82 4.68 -0.78 -9.90
CA THR A 82 5.95 -0.07 -9.68
C THR A 82 6.18 0.05 -8.18
N LEU A 83 7.40 -0.28 -7.75
CA LEU A 83 7.80 -0.23 -6.35
C LEU A 83 8.94 0.76 -6.18
N TYR A 84 8.81 1.63 -5.18
CA TYR A 84 9.86 2.56 -4.77
C TYR A 84 10.24 2.30 -3.32
N GLY A 85 11.53 2.13 -3.06
CA GLY A 85 12.07 2.11 -1.72
C GLY A 85 12.48 3.52 -1.27
N VAL A 86 12.37 3.78 0.01
CA VAL A 86 12.94 4.98 0.64
C VAL A 86 13.99 4.51 1.63
N THR A 87 15.21 4.98 1.47
CA THR A 87 16.34 4.63 2.33
C THR A 87 17.07 5.88 2.82
N MET A 88 17.84 5.74 3.89
CA MET A 88 18.74 6.75 4.40
C MET A 88 20.18 6.21 4.32
N GLN A 89 20.95 6.69 3.35
CA GLN A 89 22.40 6.37 3.25
C GLN A 89 23.22 7.27 4.17
N GLU A 90 22.79 8.51 4.33
CA GLU A 90 23.36 9.49 5.26
C GLU A 90 22.31 9.83 6.31
N SER A 91 22.75 10.00 7.57
CA SER A 91 21.84 10.32 8.67
C SER A 91 21.05 11.60 8.38
N GLY A 92 19.73 11.51 8.38
CA GLY A 92 18.82 12.63 8.14
C GLY A 92 18.55 12.94 6.67
N VAL A 93 19.13 12.21 5.72
CA VAL A 93 18.90 12.40 4.27
C VAL A 93 18.21 11.18 3.69
N SER A 94 16.92 11.33 3.34
CA SER A 94 16.16 10.28 2.67
C SER A 94 16.45 10.26 1.16
N LYS A 95 16.62 9.06 0.62
CA LYS A 95 16.82 8.83 -0.81
C LYS A 95 15.77 7.86 -1.33
N ARG A 96 15.15 8.19 -2.46
CA ARG A 96 14.24 7.30 -3.17
C ARG A 96 15.04 6.39 -4.11
N VAL A 97 14.73 5.12 -4.12
CA VAL A 97 15.30 4.13 -5.03
C VAL A 97 14.17 3.36 -5.73
N SER A 98 14.31 3.13 -7.04
CA SER A 98 13.44 2.22 -7.76
C SER A 98 13.88 0.79 -7.43
N VAL A 99 12.95 -0.07 -7.05
CA VAL A 99 13.24 -1.42 -6.55
C VAL A 99 12.46 -2.44 -7.35
N ARG A 100 13.09 -3.56 -7.67
CA ARG A 100 12.40 -4.74 -8.17
C ARG A 100 11.82 -5.51 -6.99
N PHE A 101 10.66 -6.11 -7.20
CA PHE A 101 10.01 -6.89 -6.13
C PHE A 101 10.91 -8.01 -5.58
N GLU A 102 11.72 -8.62 -6.45
CA GLU A 102 12.67 -9.68 -6.12
C GLU A 102 13.77 -9.26 -5.13
N ASP A 103 14.03 -7.96 -5.05
CA ASP A 103 15.05 -7.37 -4.18
C ASP A 103 14.52 -7.03 -2.76
N VAL A 104 13.25 -7.29 -2.50
CA VAL A 104 12.61 -7.08 -1.19
C VAL A 104 12.60 -8.38 -0.40
N SER A 105 13.21 -8.38 0.79
CA SER A 105 13.24 -9.53 1.70
C SER A 105 11.84 -9.88 2.24
N GLU A 106 11.72 -11.02 2.92
CA GLU A 106 10.45 -11.43 3.57
C GLU A 106 9.98 -10.43 4.63
N ASP A 107 10.90 -9.75 5.26
CA ASP A 107 10.64 -8.71 6.28
C ASP A 107 10.37 -7.32 5.68
N GLY A 108 10.36 -7.19 4.35
CA GLY A 108 10.14 -5.93 3.66
C GLY A 108 11.39 -5.05 3.52
N GLU A 109 12.57 -5.54 3.92
CA GLU A 109 13.83 -4.83 3.78
C GLU A 109 14.39 -4.94 2.35
N ILE A 110 15.00 -3.86 1.87
CA ILE A 110 15.64 -3.79 0.56
C ILE A 110 17.13 -4.07 0.72
N SER A 111 17.66 -5.00 -0.08
CA SER A 111 19.09 -5.32 -0.03
C SER A 111 19.94 -4.11 -0.49
N MET A 112 21.10 -3.91 0.14
CA MET A 112 22.02 -2.83 -0.24
C MET A 112 22.56 -2.99 -1.68
N ASP A 113 22.61 -4.21 -2.19
CA ASP A 113 23.01 -4.48 -3.57
C ASP A 113 21.93 -4.06 -4.57
N ALA A 114 20.64 -4.17 -4.20
CA ALA A 114 19.53 -3.66 -5.00
C ALA A 114 19.54 -2.14 -5.05
N VAL A 115 19.82 -1.48 -3.94
CA VAL A 115 19.97 -0.02 -3.87
C VAL A 115 21.10 0.45 -4.80
N ARG A 116 22.27 -0.20 -4.77
CA ARG A 116 23.40 0.14 -5.64
C ARG A 116 23.11 -0.09 -7.13
N ARG A 117 22.38 -1.16 -7.48
CA ARG A 117 21.95 -1.41 -8.86
C ARG A 117 21.01 -0.32 -9.36
N ALA A 118 19.99 0.02 -8.58
CA ALA A 118 19.05 1.09 -8.92
C ALA A 118 19.76 2.43 -9.15
N GLU A 119 20.77 2.75 -8.33
CA GLU A 119 21.58 3.95 -8.48
C GLU A 119 22.42 3.96 -9.76
N SER A 120 22.95 2.81 -10.17
CA SER A 120 23.72 2.70 -11.40
C SER A 120 22.85 2.82 -12.64
N GLU A 121 21.62 2.30 -12.62
CA GLU A 121 20.64 2.41 -13.70
C GLU A 121 20.13 3.86 -13.85
N GLU A 122 19.89 4.56 -12.73
CA GLU A 122 19.44 5.97 -12.75
C GLU A 122 20.54 6.94 -13.28
N ARG A 123 21.81 6.61 -13.07
CA ARG A 123 22.94 7.39 -13.62
C ARG A 123 23.20 7.13 -15.09
N ALA A 124 22.71 6.05 -15.63
CA ALA A 124 22.93 5.64 -17.03
C ALA A 124 21.77 6.09 -17.97
N ALA A 125 20.65 6.57 -17.41
CA ALA A 125 19.47 7.05 -18.13
C ALA A 125 19.45 8.58 -18.25
#